data_91df00f54cdf10adc69f510f64f20e1f
#
_entry.id   91df00f54cdf10adc69f510f64f20e1f
#
_cell.length_a   1.000
_cell.length_b   1.000
_cell.length_c   1.000
_cell.angle_alpha   90.00
_cell.angle_beta   90.00
_cell.angle_gamma   90.00
#
_symmetry.space_group_name_H-M   'P 1'
#
loop_
_entity.id
_entity.type
_entity.pdbx_description
1 polymer ?
#
loop_
_entity_poly.entity_id
_entity_poly.type
_entity_poly.pdbx_seq_one_letter_code
_entity_poly.pdbx_strand_id
1 'polypeptide(L)'
;MITHQPNPSYAPAATRYENMPYKRCGKSGIQLPRLSLGLWQNFGEVDSFSNARAMVHKAFDLGINHFDLANNYGPPYGAAESTFGKLMRKSLAPYRDELLISSKAGYDMWPGPFGIGGSRKYLVS
;
A
#
# COMPACT_ATOMS: atom_id res chain seq x y z
N MET A 1 -23.42 4.06 -27.93
CA MET A 1 -23.24 4.17 -26.48
C MET A 1 -22.28 3.07 -26.05
N ILE A 2 -21.10 3.42 -25.62
CA ILE A 2 -20.19 2.46 -24.98
C ILE A 2 -20.70 2.33 -23.54
N THR A 3 -21.40 1.25 -23.26
CA THR A 3 -21.73 0.90 -21.87
C THR A 3 -20.43 0.53 -21.19
N HIS A 4 -19.90 1.42 -20.36
CA HIS A 4 -18.88 1.06 -19.40
C HIS A 4 -19.53 0.05 -18.45
N GLN A 5 -19.34 -1.21 -18.72
CA GLN A 5 -19.56 -2.24 -17.70
C GLN A 5 -18.59 -1.91 -16.56
N PRO A 6 -19.07 -1.67 -15.34
CA PRO A 6 -18.14 -1.57 -14.23
C PRO A 6 -17.39 -2.91 -14.19
N ASN A 7 -16.05 -2.84 -14.22
CA ASN A 7 -15.22 -3.99 -13.89
C ASN A 7 -15.82 -4.63 -12.63
N PRO A 8 -15.99 -5.95 -12.58
CA PRO A 8 -16.52 -6.61 -11.40
C PRO A 8 -15.70 -6.09 -10.21
N SER A 9 -16.38 -5.44 -9.28
CA SER A 9 -15.75 -4.88 -8.10
C SER A 9 -15.02 -6.01 -7.38
N TYR A 10 -13.72 -5.81 -7.10
CA TYR A 10 -12.94 -6.76 -6.32
C TYR A 10 -13.67 -7.07 -5.00
N ALA A 11 -13.85 -8.34 -4.74
CA ALA A 11 -14.35 -8.85 -3.46
C ALA A 11 -13.25 -9.72 -2.84
N PRO A 12 -12.72 -9.35 -1.67
CA PRO A 12 -11.70 -10.15 -1.02
C PRO A 12 -12.27 -11.48 -0.54
N ALA A 13 -11.40 -12.49 -0.43
CA ALA A 13 -11.79 -13.81 0.06
C ALA A 13 -12.48 -13.69 1.43
N ALA A 14 -13.66 -14.30 1.57
CA ALA A 14 -14.39 -14.35 2.84
C ALA A 14 -13.56 -15.04 3.95
N THR A 15 -12.71 -15.97 3.55
CA THR A 15 -11.85 -16.79 4.43
C THR A 15 -10.50 -16.14 4.77
N ARG A 16 -10.26 -14.88 4.36
CA ARG A 16 -8.94 -14.23 4.46
C ARG A 16 -8.35 -14.18 5.86
N TYR A 17 -9.19 -14.19 6.89
CA TYR A 17 -8.75 -14.14 8.28
C TYR A 17 -8.68 -15.50 8.99
N GLU A 18 -8.98 -16.60 8.31
CA GLU A 18 -9.06 -17.91 8.95
C GLU A 18 -7.70 -18.51 9.29
N ASN A 19 -6.68 -18.28 8.44
CA ASN A 19 -5.40 -18.95 8.56
C ASN A 19 -4.21 -18.04 8.86
N MET A 20 -4.39 -16.72 8.78
CA MET A 20 -3.32 -15.77 9.07
C MET A 20 -3.22 -15.53 10.57
N PRO A 21 -2.08 -15.83 11.20
CA PRO A 21 -1.88 -15.47 12.61
C PRO A 21 -1.63 -13.95 12.74
N TYR A 22 -2.29 -13.34 13.71
CA TYR A 22 -2.09 -11.93 14.07
C TYR A 22 -1.50 -11.85 15.48
N LYS A 23 -0.60 -10.88 15.68
CA LYS A 23 0.07 -10.65 16.97
C LYS A 23 -0.01 -9.18 17.35
N ARG A 24 -0.26 -8.91 18.63
CA ARG A 24 -0.27 -7.53 19.14
C ARG A 24 1.10 -6.86 18.95
N CYS A 25 1.07 -5.63 18.46
CA CYS A 25 2.23 -4.75 18.38
C CYS A 25 2.37 -4.00 19.72
N GLY A 26 3.03 -4.62 20.67
CA GLY A 26 3.21 -4.03 22.02
C GLY A 26 1.89 -3.68 22.70
N LYS A 27 1.79 -2.45 23.17
CA LYS A 27 0.60 -1.90 23.87
C LYS A 27 -0.24 -0.97 22.99
N SER A 28 0.04 -0.92 21.68
CA SER A 28 -0.62 0.02 20.76
C SER A 28 -2.09 -0.30 20.45
N GLY A 29 -2.54 -1.51 20.74
CA GLY A 29 -3.86 -2.01 20.32
C GLY A 29 -3.87 -2.53 18.87
N ILE A 30 -2.80 -2.32 18.11
CA ILE A 30 -2.66 -2.82 16.75
C ILE A 30 -2.29 -4.30 16.77
N GLN A 31 -2.90 -5.08 15.89
CA GLN A 31 -2.50 -6.45 15.62
C GLN A 31 -1.92 -6.55 14.21
N LEU A 32 -0.70 -7.06 14.12
CA LEU A 32 0.00 -7.22 12.85
C LEU A 32 -0.15 -8.65 12.33
N PRO A 33 -0.36 -8.83 11.03
CA PRO A 33 -0.27 -10.15 10.43
C PRO A 33 1.17 -10.67 10.53
N ARG A 34 1.32 -11.98 10.51
CA ARG A 34 2.66 -12.60 10.54
C ARG A 34 3.52 -12.23 9.36
N LEU A 35 2.89 -11.91 8.22
CA LEU A 35 3.54 -11.43 7.01
C LEU A 35 2.98 -10.07 6.65
N SER A 36 3.84 -9.18 6.17
CA SER A 36 3.46 -7.88 5.60
C SER A 36 3.95 -7.81 4.16
N LEU A 37 3.24 -7.07 3.32
CA LEU A 37 3.68 -6.84 1.94
C LEU A 37 4.38 -5.48 1.86
N GLY A 38 5.69 -5.52 1.58
CA GLY A 38 6.48 -4.32 1.30
C GLY A 38 6.38 -3.93 -0.17
N LEU A 39 6.19 -2.65 -0.45
CA LEU A 39 5.99 -2.14 -1.81
C LEU A 39 7.23 -1.46 -2.38
N TRP A 40 8.42 -1.84 -1.92
CA TRP A 40 9.67 -1.29 -2.45
C TRP A 40 9.96 -1.74 -3.88
N GLN A 41 9.69 -2.99 -4.19
CA GLN A 41 9.92 -3.60 -5.51
C GLN A 41 8.58 -3.89 -6.19
N ASN A 42 8.55 -3.82 -7.54
CA ASN A 42 7.41 -4.21 -8.37
C ASN A 42 6.18 -3.27 -8.32
N PHE A 43 6.29 -2.10 -7.73
CA PHE A 43 5.19 -1.13 -7.60
C PHE A 43 5.51 0.25 -8.19
N GLY A 44 6.61 0.38 -8.94
CA GLY A 44 6.99 1.60 -9.63
C GLY A 44 6.22 1.82 -10.94
N GLU A 45 6.48 2.94 -11.60
CA GLU A 45 5.86 3.25 -12.90
C GLU A 45 6.31 2.32 -14.03
N VAL A 46 7.50 1.73 -13.88
CA VAL A 46 8.06 0.76 -14.84
C VAL A 46 7.43 -0.61 -14.72
N ASP A 47 6.67 -0.84 -13.67
CA ASP A 47 6.08 -2.14 -13.36
C ASP A 47 4.62 -2.20 -13.86
N SER A 48 4.15 -3.41 -14.17
CA SER A 48 2.78 -3.63 -14.58
C SER A 48 1.80 -3.34 -13.44
N PHE A 49 0.88 -2.40 -13.66
CA PHE A 49 -0.18 -2.12 -12.69
C PHE A 49 -1.08 -3.35 -12.46
N SER A 50 -1.32 -4.16 -13.47
CA SER A 50 -2.11 -5.39 -13.32
C SER A 50 -1.43 -6.42 -12.42
N ASN A 51 -0.10 -6.53 -12.49
CA ASN A 51 0.67 -7.39 -11.57
C ASN A 51 0.67 -6.83 -10.15
N ALA A 52 0.88 -5.53 -9.99
CA ALA A 52 0.81 -4.87 -8.69
C ALA A 52 -0.56 -5.12 -8.02
N ARG A 53 -1.63 -4.94 -8.79
CA ARG A 53 -3.00 -5.21 -8.35
C ARG A 53 -3.17 -6.67 -7.93
N ALA A 54 -2.74 -7.61 -8.77
CA ALA A 54 -2.85 -9.04 -8.49
C ALA A 54 -2.12 -9.43 -7.21
N MET A 55 -0.92 -8.90 -6.97
CA MET A 55 -0.15 -9.15 -5.75
C MET A 55 -0.85 -8.61 -4.50
N VAL A 56 -1.35 -7.38 -4.54
CA VAL A 56 -2.04 -6.76 -3.40
C VAL A 56 -3.36 -7.49 -3.10
N HIS A 57 -4.15 -7.81 -4.13
CA HIS A 57 -5.39 -8.56 -3.95
C HIS A 57 -5.11 -9.95 -3.36
N LYS A 58 -4.10 -10.65 -3.90
CA LYS A 58 -3.73 -11.98 -3.39
C LYS A 58 -3.24 -11.91 -1.95
N ALA A 59 -2.44 -10.91 -1.61
CA ALA A 59 -1.98 -10.70 -0.24
C ALA A 59 -3.18 -10.51 0.70
N PHE A 60 -4.10 -9.65 0.36
CA PHE A 60 -5.29 -9.40 1.18
C PHE A 60 -6.19 -10.64 1.27
N ASP A 61 -6.39 -11.36 0.18
CA ASP A 61 -7.14 -12.64 0.18
C ASP A 61 -6.53 -13.70 1.10
N LEU A 62 -5.23 -13.63 1.37
CA LEU A 62 -4.52 -14.50 2.31
C LEU A 62 -4.45 -13.97 3.74
N GLY A 63 -5.05 -12.82 4.02
CA GLY A 63 -5.05 -12.21 5.34
C GLY A 63 -3.86 -11.29 5.61
N ILE A 64 -3.04 -10.98 4.61
CA ILE A 64 -2.01 -9.94 4.72
C ILE A 64 -2.72 -8.58 4.57
N ASN A 65 -2.95 -7.92 5.68
CA ASN A 65 -3.64 -6.62 5.72
C ASN A 65 -2.73 -5.46 6.12
N HIS A 66 -1.42 -5.68 6.19
CA HIS A 66 -0.41 -4.66 6.39
C HIS A 66 0.43 -4.46 5.13
N PHE A 67 0.40 -3.24 4.61
CA PHE A 67 1.15 -2.80 3.42
C PHE A 67 2.12 -1.71 3.82
N ASP A 68 3.41 -1.93 3.51
CA ASP A 68 4.48 -1.03 3.93
C ASP A 68 5.08 -0.30 2.73
N LEU A 69 5.03 1.02 2.80
CA LEU A 69 5.51 1.93 1.78
C LEU A 69 6.64 2.83 2.30
N ALA A 70 7.14 3.67 1.42
CA ALA A 70 7.91 4.85 1.74
C ALA A 70 7.71 5.89 0.64
N ASN A 71 7.89 7.16 0.96
CA ASN A 71 7.68 8.23 0.00
C ASN A 71 8.63 8.17 -1.21
N ASN A 72 9.80 7.53 -1.08
CA ASN A 72 10.76 7.37 -2.16
C ASN A 72 10.69 6.01 -2.88
N TYR A 73 9.76 5.14 -2.55
CA TYR A 73 9.61 3.88 -3.28
C TYR A 73 9.11 4.12 -4.71
N GLY A 74 9.78 3.45 -5.65
CA GLY A 74 9.52 3.60 -7.07
C GLY A 74 10.20 2.52 -7.92
N PRO A 75 10.89 2.88 -9.01
CA PRO A 75 11.08 4.21 -9.60
C PRO A 75 9.83 4.78 -10.30
N PRO A 76 9.73 6.10 -10.47
CA PRO A 76 10.45 7.15 -9.75
C PRO A 76 9.99 7.29 -8.29
N TYR A 77 10.64 8.16 -7.51
CA TYR A 77 10.25 8.42 -6.13
C TYR A 77 8.77 8.85 -6.03
N GLY A 78 8.02 8.19 -5.15
CA GLY A 78 6.57 8.41 -5.00
C GLY A 78 5.71 7.49 -5.87
N ALA A 79 6.27 6.75 -6.81
CA ALA A 79 5.50 5.90 -7.72
C ALA A 79 4.77 4.76 -7.01
N ALA A 80 5.39 4.15 -6.01
CA ALA A 80 4.74 3.09 -5.23
C ALA A 80 3.52 3.58 -4.45
N GLU A 81 3.62 4.74 -3.79
CA GLU A 81 2.48 5.36 -3.10
C GLU A 81 1.36 5.73 -4.10
N SER A 82 1.73 6.27 -5.27
CA SER A 82 0.78 6.58 -6.34
C SER A 82 0.07 5.33 -6.86
N THR A 83 0.81 4.25 -7.08
CA THR A 83 0.27 2.95 -7.52
C THR A 83 -0.70 2.39 -6.47
N PHE A 84 -0.28 2.39 -5.21
CA PHE A 84 -1.15 1.92 -4.12
C PHE A 84 -2.39 2.81 -3.96
N GLY A 85 -2.26 4.12 -4.12
CA GLY A 85 -3.38 5.06 -4.13
C GLY A 85 -4.40 4.76 -5.24
N LYS A 86 -3.93 4.36 -6.43
CA LYS A 86 -4.82 3.90 -7.52
C LYS A 86 -5.55 2.62 -7.13
N LEU A 87 -4.87 1.67 -6.49
CA LEU A 87 -5.47 0.42 -5.99
C LEU A 87 -6.53 0.72 -4.93
N MET A 88 -6.24 1.63 -4.01
CA MET A 88 -7.21 2.07 -3.00
C MET A 88 -8.48 2.59 -3.66
N ARG A 89 -8.37 3.53 -4.59
CA ARG A 89 -9.55 4.11 -5.25
C ARG A 89 -10.34 3.10 -6.08
N LYS A 90 -9.66 2.14 -6.70
CA LYS A 90 -10.30 1.21 -7.66
C LYS A 90 -10.92 -0.01 -6.99
N SER A 91 -10.37 -0.48 -5.87
CA SER A 91 -10.77 -1.77 -5.32
C SER A 91 -10.75 -1.90 -3.81
N LEU A 92 -9.90 -1.15 -3.09
CA LEU A 92 -9.66 -1.36 -1.68
C LEU A 92 -10.36 -0.37 -0.76
N ALA A 93 -10.88 0.75 -1.27
CA ALA A 93 -11.51 1.78 -0.45
C ALA A 93 -12.63 1.24 0.48
N PRO A 94 -13.49 0.30 0.05
CA PRO A 94 -14.50 -0.27 0.94
C PRO A 94 -13.93 -1.04 2.14
N TYR A 95 -12.67 -1.44 2.06
CA TYR A 95 -11.97 -2.25 3.08
C TYR A 95 -10.92 -1.45 3.85
N ARG A 96 -10.92 -0.10 3.72
CA ARG A 96 -9.87 0.75 4.31
C ARG A 96 -9.67 0.50 5.81
N ASP A 97 -10.75 0.29 6.54
CA ASP A 97 -10.71 0.09 7.99
C ASP A 97 -10.15 -1.28 8.40
N GLU A 98 -10.06 -2.22 7.47
CA GLU A 98 -9.41 -3.51 7.68
C GLU A 98 -7.91 -3.45 7.44
N LEU A 99 -7.40 -2.40 6.81
CA LEU A 99 -6.01 -2.30 6.36
C LEU A 99 -5.18 -1.43 7.29
N LEU A 100 -3.99 -1.89 7.58
CA LEU A 100 -2.92 -1.10 8.16
C LEU A 100 -1.96 -0.70 7.04
N ILE A 101 -1.78 0.60 6.85
CA ILE A 101 -0.90 1.14 5.84
C ILE A 101 0.17 1.94 6.55
N SER A 102 1.42 1.53 6.41
CA SER A 102 2.56 2.27 6.92
C SER A 102 3.37 2.89 5.79
N SER A 103 3.89 4.08 6.01
CA SER A 103 4.82 4.73 5.11
C SER A 103 5.91 5.43 5.90
N LYS A 104 6.93 5.89 5.20
CA LYS A 104 8.12 6.52 5.77
C LYS A 104 8.42 7.79 5.00
N ALA A 105 9.00 8.77 5.68
CA ALA A 105 9.51 10.00 5.10
C ALA A 105 10.92 10.27 5.63
N GLY A 106 11.64 11.19 4.99
CA GLY A 106 12.98 11.56 5.41
C GLY A 106 14.07 11.25 4.38
N TYR A 107 13.73 10.53 3.33
CA TYR A 107 14.65 10.21 2.25
C TYR A 107 14.87 11.41 1.32
N ASP A 108 15.93 11.32 0.51
CA ASP A 108 16.22 12.32 -0.51
C ASP A 108 15.17 12.30 -1.61
N MET A 109 14.35 13.35 -1.67
CA MET A 109 13.19 13.44 -2.59
C MET A 109 13.33 14.51 -3.66
N TRP A 110 14.09 15.58 -3.40
CA TRP A 110 14.35 16.67 -4.35
C TRP A 110 15.67 17.37 -4.04
N PRO A 111 16.25 18.10 -5.01
CA PRO A 111 17.52 18.79 -4.80
C PRO A 111 17.44 19.90 -3.73
N GLY A 112 18.56 20.13 -3.05
CA GLY A 112 18.73 21.22 -2.11
C GLY A 112 18.56 20.82 -0.65
N PRO A 113 18.72 21.75 0.28
CA PRO A 113 18.85 21.45 1.71
C PRO A 113 17.55 20.99 2.39
N PHE A 114 16.42 21.13 1.72
CA PHE A 114 15.11 20.78 2.27
C PHE A 114 14.52 19.49 1.68
N GLY A 115 15.23 18.83 0.79
CA GLY A 115 14.79 17.62 0.11
C GLY A 115 15.01 16.32 0.87
N ILE A 116 15.60 16.39 2.07
CA ILE A 116 15.95 15.24 2.91
C ILE A 116 15.72 15.58 4.38
N GLY A 117 15.54 14.55 5.20
CA GLY A 117 15.42 14.68 6.65
C GLY A 117 13.99 14.78 7.15
N GLY A 118 13.84 15.03 8.44
CA GLY A 118 12.55 14.97 9.14
C GLY A 118 12.00 16.33 9.56
N SER A 119 12.41 17.43 8.91
CA SER A 119 11.86 18.75 9.24
C SER A 119 10.37 18.83 8.93
N ARG A 120 9.66 19.67 9.68
CA ARG A 120 8.24 19.94 9.38
C ARG A 120 8.04 20.43 7.95
N LYS A 121 8.96 21.28 7.46
CA LYS A 121 8.93 21.76 6.07
C LYS A 121 8.93 20.59 5.07
N TYR A 122 9.84 19.62 5.24
CA TYR A 122 9.92 18.44 4.39
C TYR A 122 8.65 17.58 4.48
N LEU A 123 8.15 17.33 5.69
CA LEU A 123 7.01 16.43 5.91
C LEU A 123 5.68 16.99 5.37
N VAL A 124 5.58 18.31 5.21
CA VAL A 124 4.36 18.97 4.72
C VAL A 124 4.42 19.25 3.21
N SER A 125 5.61 19.13 2.59
CA SER A 125 5.77 19.31 1.14
C SER A 125 5.28 18.11 0.38
#